data_a3a2e1979e8dcc2a1e7de7aead07bb76
#
_entry.id   a3a2e1979e8dcc2a1e7de7aead07bb76
#
_cell.length_a   1.000
_cell.length_b   1.000
_cell.length_c   1.000
_cell.angle_alpha   90.00
_cell.angle_beta   90.00
_cell.angle_gamma   90.00
#
_symmetry.space_group_name_H-M   'P 1'
#
loop_
_entity.id
_entity.type
_entity.pdbx_description
1 polymer ?
#
loop_
_entity_poly.entity_id
_entity_poly.type
_entity_poly.pdbx_seq_one_letter_code
_entity_poly.pdbx_strand_id
1 'polypeptide(L)'
;HFLARRDEVIRSLLRRRLPVLTHLVALVADLQNSVRICAELPPEEYFELINEIWAALDPVFRKYYGAYGKHAGDGLVYYFFQQPDSNYILNALRCSVEIRATTQRISKAWQIRKGWFNELHMNIGLNEGQEWLGTFQTSTSVELTVLGDTINQAARLSDLARYGEIWTTKGLIAKLPPEAKDIVQYGVRRRAPDGRDHFVRSSYTTLNALRDAQAEPVANDKLRDIAHLPIAEIVDERIVRLWTVLTAGE
;
A
#
# COMPACT_ATOMS: atom_id res chain seq x y z
N HIS A 1 2.84 13.22 -21.49
CA HIS A 1 2.85 14.12 -20.30
C HIS A 1 3.10 13.39 -18.97
N PHE A 2 2.59 12.18 -18.74
CA PHE A 2 2.73 11.46 -17.46
C PHE A 2 4.15 10.91 -17.19
N LEU A 3 4.84 10.40 -18.19
CA LEU A 3 6.23 9.95 -18.06
C LEU A 3 7.17 11.10 -17.66
N ALA A 4 6.94 12.29 -18.23
CA ALA A 4 7.74 13.48 -17.93
C ALA A 4 7.61 13.92 -16.46
N ARG A 5 6.43 13.80 -15.83
CA ARG A 5 6.22 14.22 -14.45
C ARG A 5 6.88 13.30 -13.42
N ARG A 6 6.86 11.96 -13.65
CA ARG A 6 7.58 11.00 -12.78
C ARG A 6 9.08 11.27 -12.78
N ASP A 7 9.64 11.45 -13.99
CA ASP A 7 11.05 11.79 -14.16
C ASP A 7 11.39 13.14 -13.54
N GLU A 8 10.44 14.08 -13.51
CA GLU A 8 10.62 15.40 -12.93
C GLU A 8 10.69 15.37 -11.40
N VAL A 9 9.84 14.53 -10.74
CA VAL A 9 9.92 14.29 -9.29
C VAL A 9 11.27 13.67 -8.93
N ILE A 10 11.65 12.61 -9.61
CA ILE A 10 12.93 11.92 -9.39
C ILE A 10 14.09 12.89 -9.70
N ARG A 11 14.04 13.62 -10.82
CA ARG A 11 15.05 14.64 -11.17
C ARG A 11 15.11 15.78 -10.17
N SER A 12 13.99 16.25 -9.63
CA SER A 12 13.97 17.29 -8.60
C SER A 12 14.59 16.80 -7.30
N LEU A 13 14.34 15.54 -6.93
CA LEU A 13 14.97 14.89 -5.79
C LEU A 13 16.47 14.67 -6.01
N LEU A 14 16.87 14.24 -7.20
CA LEU A 14 18.28 14.04 -7.57
C LEU A 14 19.07 15.35 -7.70
N ARG A 15 18.41 16.50 -7.97
CA ARG A 15 19.02 17.83 -7.96
C ARG A 15 19.32 18.33 -6.54
N ARG A 16 18.68 17.76 -5.53
CA ARG A 16 19.04 18.04 -4.14
C ARG A 16 20.35 17.34 -3.82
N ARG A 17 21.17 17.96 -2.95
CA ARG A 17 22.37 17.29 -2.45
C ARG A 17 21.93 16.13 -1.54
N LEU A 18 21.95 14.92 -2.08
CA LEU A 18 21.67 13.69 -1.33
C LEU A 18 22.85 13.35 -0.38
N PRO A 19 22.59 12.81 0.84
CA PRO A 19 21.27 12.44 1.36
C PRO A 19 20.45 13.63 1.83
N VAL A 20 19.12 13.53 1.76
CA VAL A 20 18.17 14.55 2.21
C VAL A 20 17.10 13.94 3.10
N LEU A 21 16.75 14.63 4.18
CA LEU A 21 15.63 14.28 5.04
C LEU A 21 14.34 14.78 4.39
N THR A 22 13.39 13.91 4.14
CA THR A 22 12.15 14.25 3.44
C THR A 22 10.94 13.51 4.00
N HIS A 23 9.76 14.13 3.91
CA HIS A 23 8.51 13.48 4.22
C HIS A 23 8.04 12.63 3.04
N LEU A 24 7.58 11.42 3.32
CA LEU A 24 7.03 10.51 2.32
C LEU A 24 6.00 9.57 2.95
N VAL A 25 5.15 9.01 2.09
CA VAL A 25 4.40 7.80 2.42
C VAL A 25 5.09 6.62 1.75
N ALA A 26 5.38 5.58 2.53
CA ALA A 26 5.76 4.27 2.03
C ALA A 26 4.49 3.42 1.85
N LEU A 27 4.30 2.87 0.66
CA LEU A 27 3.30 1.87 0.33
C LEU A 27 4.01 0.55 0.08
N VAL A 28 3.66 -0.46 0.86
CA VAL A 28 4.11 -1.84 0.65
C VAL A 28 2.88 -2.67 0.31
N ALA A 29 2.94 -3.41 -0.78
CA ALA A 29 1.89 -4.31 -1.22
C ALA A 29 2.48 -5.68 -1.50
N ASP A 30 1.80 -6.74 -1.07
CA ASP A 30 2.25 -8.11 -1.19
C ASP A 30 1.10 -9.04 -1.65
N LEU A 31 1.42 -9.99 -2.55
CA LEU A 31 0.43 -10.94 -3.06
C LEU A 31 0.20 -12.04 -2.03
N GLN A 32 -1.02 -12.09 -1.48
CA GLN A 32 -1.38 -13.10 -0.49
C GLN A 32 -1.22 -14.51 -1.05
N ASN A 33 -0.59 -15.38 -0.26
CA ASN A 33 -0.37 -16.80 -0.62
C ASN A 33 0.41 -17.02 -1.92
N SER A 34 1.27 -16.10 -2.32
CA SER A 34 2.06 -16.17 -3.56
C SER A 34 2.87 -17.47 -3.69
N VAL A 35 3.47 -17.95 -2.60
CA VAL A 35 4.21 -19.23 -2.55
C VAL A 35 3.29 -20.40 -2.92
N ARG A 36 2.07 -20.42 -2.38
CA ARG A 36 1.07 -21.43 -2.71
C ARG A 36 0.63 -21.32 -4.18
N ILE A 37 0.36 -20.11 -4.66
CA ILE A 37 -0.01 -19.84 -6.05
C ILE A 37 1.10 -20.30 -7.01
N CYS A 38 2.36 -20.00 -6.67
CA CYS A 38 3.53 -20.45 -7.41
C CYS A 38 3.65 -21.98 -7.47
N ALA A 39 3.31 -22.68 -6.38
CA ALA A 39 3.33 -24.13 -6.32
C ALA A 39 2.16 -24.80 -7.08
N GLU A 40 1.02 -24.11 -7.24
CA GLU A 40 -0.18 -24.62 -7.92
C GLU A 40 -0.16 -24.38 -9.44
N LEU A 41 0.57 -23.35 -9.92
CA LEU A 41 0.63 -23.02 -11.34
C LEU A 41 1.88 -23.57 -12.02
N PRO A 42 1.81 -23.93 -13.31
CA PRO A 42 3.01 -24.09 -14.13
C PRO A 42 3.87 -22.82 -14.06
N PRO A 43 5.22 -22.93 -14.07
CA PRO A 43 6.10 -21.77 -13.96
C PRO A 43 5.79 -20.65 -14.97
N GLU A 44 5.51 -21.01 -16.21
CA GLU A 44 5.18 -20.07 -17.28
C GLU A 44 3.92 -19.26 -16.98
N GLU A 45 2.89 -19.92 -16.44
CA GLU A 45 1.63 -19.28 -16.05
C GLU A 45 1.79 -18.41 -14.80
N TYR A 46 2.62 -18.82 -13.85
CA TYR A 46 2.94 -17.98 -12.68
C TYR A 46 3.64 -16.68 -13.11
N PHE A 47 4.62 -16.76 -14.01
CA PHE A 47 5.27 -15.56 -14.57
C PHE A 47 4.29 -14.71 -15.37
N GLU A 48 3.38 -15.33 -16.15
CA GLU A 48 2.33 -14.61 -16.87
C GLU A 48 1.44 -13.83 -15.90
N LEU A 49 0.96 -14.48 -14.82
CA LEU A 49 0.13 -13.86 -13.79
C LEU A 49 0.84 -12.64 -13.14
N ILE A 50 2.09 -12.82 -12.71
CA ILE A 50 2.85 -11.75 -12.07
C ILE A 50 3.08 -10.59 -13.04
N ASN A 51 3.44 -10.87 -14.29
CA ASN A 51 3.63 -9.84 -15.30
C ASN A 51 2.32 -9.10 -15.63
N GLU A 52 1.17 -9.79 -15.66
CA GLU A 52 -0.15 -9.18 -15.86
C GLU A 52 -0.50 -8.23 -14.69
N ILE A 53 -0.24 -8.66 -13.45
CA ILE A 53 -0.42 -7.82 -12.26
C ILE A 53 0.46 -6.57 -12.36
N TRP A 54 1.75 -6.70 -12.65
CA TRP A 54 2.68 -5.57 -12.75
C TRP A 54 2.28 -4.60 -13.87
N ALA A 55 1.95 -5.12 -15.04
CA ALA A 55 1.52 -4.31 -16.18
C ALA A 55 0.24 -3.52 -15.89
N ALA A 56 -0.69 -4.11 -15.13
CA ALA A 56 -1.93 -3.45 -14.75
C ALA A 56 -1.75 -2.41 -13.63
N LEU A 57 -0.79 -2.62 -12.71
CA LEU A 57 -0.55 -1.72 -11.59
C LEU A 57 0.38 -0.54 -11.93
N ASP A 58 1.27 -0.67 -12.90
CA ASP A 58 2.19 0.42 -13.30
C ASP A 58 1.45 1.73 -13.67
N PRO A 59 0.38 1.75 -14.49
CA PRO A 59 -0.39 2.96 -14.73
C PRO A 59 -1.10 3.49 -13.48
N VAL A 60 -1.48 2.64 -12.52
CA VAL A 60 -2.09 3.07 -11.26
C VAL A 60 -1.06 3.86 -10.43
N PHE A 61 0.15 3.34 -10.27
CA PHE A 61 1.20 4.06 -9.56
C PHE A 61 1.54 5.40 -10.22
N ARG A 62 1.65 5.42 -11.54
CA ARG A 62 1.93 6.65 -12.30
C ARG A 62 0.84 7.70 -12.13
N LYS A 63 -0.42 7.28 -12.15
CA LYS A 63 -1.60 8.16 -11.97
C LYS A 63 -1.54 8.95 -10.68
N TYR A 64 -1.06 8.31 -9.60
CA TYR A 64 -0.99 8.89 -8.26
C TYR A 64 0.41 9.35 -7.85
N TYR A 65 1.33 9.55 -8.80
CA TYR A 65 2.71 10.02 -8.55
C TYR A 65 3.55 9.10 -7.65
N GLY A 66 3.26 7.82 -7.64
CA GLY A 66 4.08 6.83 -6.93
C GLY A 66 5.46 6.71 -7.58
N ALA A 67 6.50 6.93 -6.79
CA ALA A 67 7.87 6.69 -7.19
C ALA A 67 8.25 5.24 -6.87
N TYR A 68 8.85 4.57 -7.85
CA TYR A 68 9.30 3.19 -7.71
C TYR A 68 10.37 3.07 -6.64
N GLY A 69 10.15 2.22 -5.68
CA GLY A 69 11.12 1.87 -4.67
C GLY A 69 11.84 0.56 -5.00
N LYS A 70 11.09 -0.54 -4.92
CA LYS A 70 11.66 -1.87 -5.12
C LYS A 70 10.57 -2.90 -5.41
N HIS A 71 10.88 -3.86 -6.31
CA HIS A 71 10.15 -5.13 -6.35
C HIS A 71 10.98 -6.19 -5.60
N ALA A 72 10.34 -6.92 -4.69
CA ALA A 72 10.94 -8.03 -3.97
C ALA A 72 10.07 -9.27 -4.21
N GLY A 73 10.39 -10.00 -5.27
CA GLY A 73 9.56 -11.14 -5.70
C GLY A 73 8.17 -10.68 -6.15
N ASP A 74 7.16 -11.08 -5.42
CA ASP A 74 5.74 -10.72 -5.59
C ASP A 74 5.31 -9.47 -4.81
N GLY A 75 6.21 -8.89 -4.01
CA GLY A 75 5.99 -7.67 -3.25
C GLY A 75 6.43 -6.40 -3.98
N LEU A 76 5.74 -5.31 -3.70
CA LEU A 76 5.95 -3.98 -4.27
C LEU A 76 6.22 -2.97 -3.17
N VAL A 77 7.18 -2.10 -3.39
CA VAL A 77 7.42 -0.92 -2.56
C VAL A 77 7.38 0.32 -3.44
N TYR A 78 6.53 1.27 -3.06
CA TYR A 78 6.44 2.57 -3.72
C TYR A 78 6.44 3.69 -2.69
N TYR A 79 7.00 4.84 -3.09
CA TYR A 79 7.09 6.04 -2.27
C TYR A 79 6.27 7.17 -2.87
N PHE A 80 5.56 7.90 -2.01
CA PHE A 80 4.81 9.09 -2.40
C PHE A 80 5.42 10.29 -1.68
N PHE A 81 5.98 11.20 -2.46
CA PHE A 81 6.63 12.40 -1.95
C PHE A 81 5.70 13.61 -2.08
N GLN A 82 5.90 14.59 -1.19
CA GLN A 82 5.15 15.83 -1.25
C GLN A 82 5.34 16.53 -2.61
N GLN A 83 4.22 16.91 -3.22
CA GLN A 83 4.15 17.62 -4.48
C GLN A 83 3.54 19.01 -4.26
N PRO A 84 3.88 20.03 -5.09
CA PRO A 84 3.26 21.38 -4.99
C PRO A 84 1.74 21.33 -5.19
N ASP A 85 1.25 20.49 -6.11
CA ASP A 85 -0.10 20.52 -6.66
C ASP A 85 -0.99 19.40 -6.13
N SER A 86 -0.49 18.50 -5.29
CA SER A 86 -1.27 17.36 -4.79
C SER A 86 -0.82 16.87 -3.42
N ASN A 87 -1.78 16.32 -2.68
CA ASN A 87 -1.50 15.74 -1.37
C ASN A 87 -0.98 14.31 -1.51
N TYR A 88 0.29 14.09 -1.14
CA TYR A 88 0.97 12.80 -1.27
C TYR A 88 0.33 11.68 -0.43
N ILE A 89 -0.28 12.00 0.71
CA ILE A 89 -0.98 11.03 1.56
C ILE A 89 -2.26 10.57 0.86
N LEU A 90 -3.06 11.49 0.31
CA LEU A 90 -4.24 11.15 -0.47
C LEU A 90 -3.90 10.36 -1.73
N ASN A 91 -2.80 10.71 -2.39
CA ASN A 91 -2.32 9.96 -3.55
C ASN A 91 -2.01 8.51 -3.19
N ALA A 92 -1.32 8.27 -2.07
CA ALA A 92 -1.02 6.92 -1.60
C ALA A 92 -2.30 6.14 -1.24
N LEU A 93 -3.25 6.76 -0.54
CA LEU A 93 -4.53 6.13 -0.17
C LEU A 93 -5.37 5.78 -1.40
N ARG A 94 -5.49 6.70 -2.39
CA ARG A 94 -6.20 6.44 -3.65
C ARG A 94 -5.54 5.33 -4.45
N CYS A 95 -4.21 5.37 -4.52
CA CYS A 95 -3.43 4.33 -5.18
C CYS A 95 -3.72 2.95 -4.56
N SER A 96 -3.71 2.83 -3.23
CA SER A 96 -3.95 1.56 -2.54
C SER A 96 -5.35 0.99 -2.81
N VAL A 97 -6.38 1.84 -2.85
CA VAL A 97 -7.74 1.42 -3.19
C VAL A 97 -7.84 0.96 -4.64
N GLU A 98 -7.20 1.67 -5.57
CA GLU A 98 -7.19 1.29 -7.00
C GLU A 98 -6.36 0.04 -7.26
N ILE A 99 -5.27 -0.20 -6.51
CA ILE A 99 -4.52 -1.47 -6.54
C ILE A 99 -5.46 -2.63 -6.18
N ARG A 100 -6.21 -2.52 -5.07
CA ARG A 100 -7.18 -3.54 -4.64
C ARG A 100 -8.21 -3.82 -5.73
N ALA A 101 -8.83 -2.80 -6.29
CA ALA A 101 -9.83 -2.94 -7.36
C ALA A 101 -9.25 -3.55 -8.63
N THR A 102 -8.02 -3.20 -9.01
CA THR A 102 -7.32 -3.75 -10.17
C THR A 102 -6.99 -5.21 -9.97
N THR A 103 -6.46 -5.59 -8.79
CA THR A 103 -6.18 -6.99 -8.45
C THR A 103 -7.44 -7.85 -8.47
N GLN A 104 -8.57 -7.35 -7.96
CA GLN A 104 -9.85 -8.06 -8.01
C GLN A 104 -10.33 -8.31 -9.46
N ARG A 105 -10.11 -7.37 -10.38
CA ARG A 105 -10.43 -7.58 -11.81
C ARG A 105 -9.57 -8.67 -12.44
N ILE A 106 -8.27 -8.68 -12.15
CA ILE A 106 -7.36 -9.72 -12.62
C ILE A 106 -7.75 -11.08 -12.02
N SER A 107 -8.05 -11.11 -10.73
CA SER A 107 -8.52 -12.32 -10.04
C SER A 107 -9.71 -12.96 -10.74
N LYS A 108 -10.74 -12.16 -11.05
CA LYS A 108 -11.93 -12.65 -11.76
C LYS A 108 -11.60 -13.17 -13.17
N ALA A 109 -10.74 -12.49 -13.91
CA ALA A 109 -10.31 -12.93 -15.24
C ALA A 109 -9.58 -14.27 -15.18
N TRP A 110 -8.69 -14.46 -14.20
CA TRP A 110 -7.96 -15.71 -14.00
C TRP A 110 -8.85 -16.85 -13.51
N GLN A 111 -9.81 -16.58 -12.63
CA GLN A 111 -10.80 -17.57 -12.20
C GLN A 111 -11.58 -18.11 -13.41
N ILE A 112 -12.03 -17.23 -14.30
CA ILE A 112 -12.76 -17.64 -15.52
C ILE A 112 -11.86 -18.43 -16.47
N ARG A 113 -10.63 -17.94 -16.73
CA ARG A 113 -9.69 -18.53 -17.68
C ARG A 113 -9.25 -19.93 -17.27
N LYS A 114 -9.01 -20.13 -15.98
CA LYS A 114 -8.45 -21.37 -15.42
C LYS A 114 -9.51 -22.32 -14.83
N GLY A 115 -10.75 -21.89 -14.64
CA GLY A 115 -11.68 -22.60 -13.75
C GLY A 115 -11.18 -22.66 -12.30
N TRP A 116 -10.46 -21.64 -11.87
CA TRP A 116 -9.72 -21.60 -10.62
C TRP A 116 -10.54 -20.98 -9.49
N PHE A 117 -10.49 -21.56 -8.31
CA PHE A 117 -11.25 -21.03 -7.16
C PHE A 117 -10.44 -20.08 -6.28
N ASN A 118 -9.14 -19.92 -6.54
CA ASN A 118 -8.33 -19.00 -5.77
C ASN A 118 -8.70 -17.55 -6.10
N GLU A 119 -8.80 -16.72 -5.05
CA GLU A 119 -8.89 -15.28 -5.17
C GLU A 119 -7.52 -14.64 -4.98
N LEU A 120 -7.18 -13.70 -5.85
CA LEU A 120 -5.96 -12.92 -5.74
C LEU A 120 -6.22 -11.68 -4.89
N HIS A 121 -5.39 -11.49 -3.88
CA HIS A 121 -5.46 -10.34 -2.98
C HIS A 121 -4.09 -9.69 -2.85
N MET A 122 -4.02 -8.38 -3.05
CA MET A 122 -2.86 -7.58 -2.68
C MET A 122 -3.11 -6.99 -1.29
N ASN A 123 -2.33 -7.45 -0.33
CA ASN A 123 -2.34 -6.94 1.04
C ASN A 123 -1.48 -5.70 1.13
N ILE A 124 -1.99 -4.60 1.71
CA ILE A 124 -1.35 -3.29 1.60
C ILE A 124 -1.13 -2.68 2.99
N GLY A 125 0.10 -2.23 3.21
CA GLY A 125 0.48 -1.42 4.36
C GLY A 125 0.94 -0.03 3.92
N LEU A 126 0.46 1.00 4.62
CA LEU A 126 0.80 2.40 4.39
C LEU A 126 1.31 3.02 5.67
N ASN A 127 2.44 3.72 5.59
CA ASN A 127 2.89 4.57 6.68
C ASN A 127 3.52 5.85 6.17
N GLU A 128 3.40 6.92 6.94
CA GLU A 128 3.97 8.22 6.64
C GLU A 128 5.03 8.57 7.69
N GLY A 129 6.14 9.11 7.23
CA GLY A 129 7.20 9.58 8.10
C GLY A 129 8.21 10.46 7.40
N GLN A 130 9.16 10.94 8.18
CA GLN A 130 10.29 11.72 7.72
C GLN A 130 11.52 10.81 7.70
N GLU A 131 12.05 10.57 6.51
CA GLU A 131 13.11 9.59 6.28
C GLU A 131 14.27 10.16 5.46
N TRP A 132 15.43 9.55 5.60
CA TRP A 132 16.58 9.88 4.78
C TRP A 132 16.46 9.26 3.39
N LEU A 133 16.42 10.12 2.38
CA LEU A 133 16.48 9.73 0.96
C LEU A 133 17.91 9.88 0.48
N GLY A 134 18.45 8.82 -0.08
CA GLY A 134 19.82 8.77 -0.59
C GLY A 134 19.93 7.87 -1.81
N THR A 135 21.15 7.72 -2.30
CA THR A 135 21.48 6.80 -3.39
C THR A 135 22.55 5.82 -2.95
N PHE A 136 22.32 4.54 -3.25
CA PHE A 136 23.41 3.57 -3.27
C PHE A 136 23.96 3.47 -4.68
N GLN A 137 25.27 3.53 -4.79
CA GLN A 137 25.96 3.53 -6.07
C GLN A 137 26.90 2.33 -6.16
N THR A 138 26.74 1.56 -7.23
CA THR A 138 27.68 0.54 -7.64
C THR A 138 28.39 0.96 -8.94
N SER A 139 29.33 0.17 -9.42
CA SER A 139 29.99 0.44 -10.70
C SER A 139 29.05 0.44 -11.92
N THR A 140 27.88 -0.21 -11.78
CA THR A 140 26.93 -0.43 -12.89
C THR A 140 25.53 0.14 -12.67
N SER A 141 25.19 0.56 -11.43
CA SER A 141 23.85 1.04 -11.10
C SER A 141 23.85 2.11 -10.02
N VAL A 142 22.83 2.98 -10.09
CA VAL A 142 22.50 3.93 -9.03
C VAL A 142 21.07 3.61 -8.58
N GLU A 143 20.91 3.26 -7.32
CA GLU A 143 19.61 2.93 -6.71
C GLU A 143 19.20 4.02 -5.71
N LEU A 144 18.01 4.58 -5.91
CA LEU A 144 17.41 5.50 -4.95
C LEU A 144 16.90 4.71 -3.74
N THR A 145 17.34 5.07 -2.56
CA THR A 145 17.04 4.33 -1.33
C THR A 145 16.51 5.26 -0.24
N VAL A 146 15.53 4.76 0.50
CA VAL A 146 14.98 5.39 1.70
C VAL A 146 15.46 4.60 2.92
N LEU A 147 16.01 5.32 3.90
CA LEU A 147 16.48 4.72 5.15
C LEU A 147 15.67 5.27 6.33
N GLY A 148 15.05 4.35 7.07
CA GLY A 148 14.29 4.62 8.29
C GLY A 148 13.18 3.61 8.57
N ASP A 149 12.38 3.88 9.59
CA ASP A 149 11.39 2.94 10.10
C ASP A 149 10.07 2.97 9.34
N THR A 150 9.78 4.02 8.58
CA THR A 150 8.49 4.19 7.88
C THR A 150 8.21 3.04 6.92
N ILE A 151 9.20 2.62 6.14
CA ILE A 151 9.05 1.48 5.22
C ILE A 151 8.90 0.15 5.96
N ASN A 152 9.65 -0.04 7.06
CA ASN A 152 9.57 -1.26 7.85
C ASN A 152 8.17 -1.41 8.48
N GLN A 153 7.64 -0.31 9.03
CA GLN A 153 6.28 -0.29 9.59
C GLN A 153 5.21 -0.54 8.51
N ALA A 154 5.34 0.05 7.32
CA ALA A 154 4.44 -0.23 6.20
C ALA A 154 4.50 -1.71 5.78
N ALA A 155 5.70 -2.31 5.73
CA ALA A 155 5.86 -3.73 5.45
C ALA A 155 5.18 -4.62 6.50
N ARG A 156 5.30 -4.28 7.80
CA ARG A 156 4.61 -5.02 8.88
C ARG A 156 3.09 -4.89 8.79
N LEU A 157 2.58 -3.74 8.37
CA LEU A 157 1.15 -3.54 8.13
C LEU A 157 0.66 -4.36 6.93
N SER A 158 1.45 -4.49 5.88
CA SER A 158 1.17 -5.41 4.75
C SER A 158 1.17 -6.87 5.21
N ASP A 159 2.15 -7.27 6.05
CA ASP A 159 2.20 -8.60 6.66
C ASP A 159 0.99 -8.90 7.57
N LEU A 160 0.40 -7.87 8.18
CA LEU A 160 -0.82 -7.99 9.01
C LEU A 160 -2.08 -8.15 8.16
N ALA A 161 -2.16 -7.45 7.05
CA ALA A 161 -3.32 -7.39 6.17
C ALA A 161 -3.70 -8.78 5.62
N ARG A 162 -5.01 -8.98 5.41
CA ARG A 162 -5.57 -10.21 4.83
C ARG A 162 -6.65 -9.85 3.81
N TYR A 163 -6.81 -10.67 2.81
CA TYR A 163 -7.88 -10.57 1.82
C TYR A 163 -7.98 -9.20 1.12
N GLY A 164 -6.81 -8.58 0.87
CA GLY A 164 -6.72 -7.27 0.23
C GLY A 164 -7.04 -6.10 1.16
N GLU A 165 -6.94 -6.30 2.46
CA GLU A 165 -7.05 -5.21 3.43
C GLU A 165 -5.94 -4.17 3.21
N ILE A 166 -6.26 -2.92 3.56
CA ILE A 166 -5.35 -1.78 3.52
C ILE A 166 -5.20 -1.27 4.95
N TRP A 167 -4.04 -1.45 5.53
CA TRP A 167 -3.75 -0.98 6.89
C TRP A 167 -2.84 0.24 6.90
N THR A 168 -3.11 1.14 7.84
CA THR A 168 -2.32 2.35 8.03
C THR A 168 -2.21 2.74 9.50
N THR A 169 -1.37 3.75 9.78
CA THR A 169 -1.15 4.26 11.14
C THR A 169 -2.05 5.44 11.47
N LYS A 170 -2.32 5.65 12.76
CA LYS A 170 -2.95 6.88 13.27
C LYS A 170 -2.18 8.13 12.87
N GLY A 171 -0.84 8.04 12.83
CA GLY A 171 0.04 9.14 12.43
C GLY A 171 -0.23 9.61 11.00
N LEU A 172 -0.39 8.68 10.06
CA LEU A 172 -0.74 9.01 8.68
C LEU A 172 -2.12 9.68 8.59
N ILE A 173 -3.14 9.11 9.25
CA ILE A 173 -4.51 9.66 9.24
C ILE A 173 -4.53 11.06 9.88
N ALA A 174 -3.77 11.31 10.94
CA ALA A 174 -3.72 12.60 11.62
C ALA A 174 -3.22 13.72 10.71
N LYS A 175 -2.36 13.41 9.73
CA LYS A 175 -1.79 14.35 8.75
C LYS A 175 -2.66 14.62 7.53
N LEU A 176 -3.80 13.92 7.39
CA LEU A 176 -4.77 14.22 6.35
C LEU A 176 -5.34 15.63 6.54
N PRO A 177 -5.55 16.38 5.44
CA PRO A 177 -6.28 17.63 5.51
C PRO A 177 -7.73 17.40 5.98
N PRO A 178 -8.38 18.37 6.64
CA PRO A 178 -9.72 18.20 7.20
C PRO A 178 -10.74 17.66 6.19
N GLU A 179 -10.73 18.21 4.97
CA GLU A 179 -11.64 17.82 3.89
C GLU A 179 -11.47 16.34 3.50
N ALA A 180 -10.26 15.82 3.62
CA ALA A 180 -9.97 14.44 3.31
C ALA A 180 -10.37 13.48 4.44
N LYS A 181 -10.32 13.93 5.70
CA LYS A 181 -10.74 13.11 6.85
C LYS A 181 -12.22 12.76 6.79
N ASP A 182 -13.05 13.66 6.25
CA ASP A 182 -14.50 13.44 6.09
C ASP A 182 -14.81 12.41 5.01
N ILE A 183 -13.89 12.22 4.07
CA ILE A 183 -14.05 11.34 2.91
C ILE A 183 -13.46 9.95 3.17
N VAL A 184 -12.30 9.89 3.84
CA VAL A 184 -11.58 8.65 4.09
C VAL A 184 -12.27 7.85 5.18
N GLN A 185 -12.85 6.70 4.82
CA GLN A 185 -13.42 5.79 5.80
C GLN A 185 -12.32 4.87 6.33
N TYR A 186 -12.04 5.01 7.60
CA TYR A 186 -11.10 4.17 8.33
C TYR A 186 -11.72 3.68 9.65
N GLY A 187 -11.20 2.61 10.17
CA GLY A 187 -11.68 2.06 11.43
C GLY A 187 -11.09 0.68 11.73
N VAL A 188 -11.77 -0.07 12.56
CA VAL A 188 -11.35 -1.39 13.02
C VAL A 188 -12.52 -2.37 13.00
N ARG A 189 -12.28 -3.57 12.51
CA ARG A 189 -13.24 -4.68 12.66
C ARG A 189 -13.15 -5.23 14.07
N ARG A 190 -14.30 -5.38 14.70
CA ARG A 190 -14.41 -5.98 16.02
C ARG A 190 -15.49 -7.05 16.00
N ARG A 191 -15.18 -8.19 16.61
CA ARG A 191 -16.14 -9.27 16.79
C ARG A 191 -17.07 -8.93 17.92
N ALA A 192 -18.37 -8.90 17.63
CA ALA A 192 -19.41 -8.69 18.63
C ALA A 192 -19.71 -10.00 19.38
N PRO A 193 -20.40 -9.93 20.54
CA PRO A 193 -20.81 -11.12 21.31
C PRO A 193 -21.68 -12.11 20.51
N ASP A 194 -22.38 -11.63 19.48
CA ASP A 194 -23.19 -12.45 18.57
C ASP A 194 -22.36 -13.20 17.51
N GLY A 195 -21.03 -13.05 17.54
CA GLY A 195 -20.09 -13.67 16.62
C GLY A 195 -19.93 -12.96 15.27
N ARG A 196 -20.64 -11.83 15.05
CA ARG A 196 -20.54 -11.04 13.82
C ARG A 196 -19.43 -10.02 13.91
N ASP A 197 -18.77 -9.76 12.77
CA ASP A 197 -17.78 -8.71 12.68
C ASP A 197 -18.44 -7.36 12.39
N HIS A 198 -18.20 -6.39 13.26
CA HIS A 198 -18.66 -5.01 13.11
C HIS A 198 -17.50 -4.08 12.81
N PHE A 199 -17.66 -3.21 11.81
CA PHE A 199 -16.70 -2.17 11.50
C PHE A 199 -16.99 -0.92 12.32
N VAL A 200 -16.09 -0.62 13.26
CA VAL A 200 -16.15 0.58 14.11
C VAL A 200 -15.42 1.71 13.42
N ARG A 201 -16.18 2.67 12.89
CA ARG A 201 -15.64 3.81 12.12
C ARG A 201 -14.85 4.77 13.00
N SER A 202 -13.88 5.46 12.39
CA SER A 202 -13.05 6.51 13.01
C SER A 202 -12.37 6.05 14.30
N SER A 203 -12.00 4.77 14.34
CA SER A 203 -11.38 4.13 15.49
C SER A 203 -10.02 3.55 15.12
N TYR A 204 -9.22 3.34 16.15
CA TYR A 204 -7.90 2.74 16.06
C TYR A 204 -7.79 1.55 17.01
N THR A 205 -6.84 0.69 16.73
CA THR A 205 -6.46 -0.42 17.59
C THR A 205 -4.94 -0.55 17.65
N THR A 206 -4.46 -1.41 18.53
CA THR A 206 -3.07 -1.88 18.48
C THR A 206 -3.04 -3.35 18.12
N LEU A 207 -1.91 -3.83 17.64
CA LEU A 207 -1.76 -5.26 17.32
C LEU A 207 -1.99 -6.13 18.56
N ASN A 208 -1.54 -5.69 19.74
CA ASN A 208 -1.79 -6.41 20.99
C ASN A 208 -3.30 -6.54 21.28
N ALA A 209 -4.06 -5.46 21.11
CA ALA A 209 -5.51 -5.50 21.34
C ALA A 209 -6.27 -6.35 20.31
N LEU A 210 -5.76 -6.48 19.07
CA LEU A 210 -6.31 -7.41 18.08
C LEU A 210 -6.02 -8.87 18.45
N ARG A 211 -4.84 -9.17 18.98
CA ARG A 211 -4.45 -10.51 19.42
C ARG A 211 -5.29 -11.00 20.61
N ASP A 212 -5.48 -10.12 21.60
CA ASP A 212 -6.29 -10.44 22.78
C ASP A 212 -7.75 -10.75 22.41
N ALA A 213 -8.27 -10.16 21.33
CA ALA A 213 -9.64 -10.37 20.86
C ALA A 213 -9.80 -11.67 20.04
N GLN A 214 -8.73 -12.21 19.44
CA GLN A 214 -8.81 -13.35 18.52
C GLN A 214 -8.39 -14.69 19.13
N ALA A 215 -7.90 -14.71 20.37
CA ALA A 215 -7.42 -15.90 21.11
C ALA A 215 -6.38 -16.78 20.36
N GLU A 216 -5.86 -16.33 19.22
CA GLU A 216 -4.79 -17.02 18.49
C GLU A 216 -3.45 -16.30 18.70
N PRO A 217 -2.40 -17.04 19.12
CA PRO A 217 -1.07 -16.47 19.16
C PRO A 217 -0.60 -16.26 17.71
N VAL A 218 -0.64 -15.03 17.22
CA VAL A 218 0.11 -14.67 16.01
C VAL A 218 1.59 -14.78 16.38
N ALA A 219 2.15 -15.96 16.21
CA ALA A 219 3.56 -16.28 16.47
C ALA A 219 4.46 -15.70 15.37
N ASN A 220 4.29 -14.39 15.06
CA ASN A 220 5.16 -13.72 14.11
C ASN A 220 5.97 -12.67 14.86
N ASP A 221 7.21 -13.04 15.19
CA ASP A 221 8.21 -12.16 15.83
C ASP A 221 8.39 -10.84 15.05
N LYS A 222 8.15 -10.86 13.74
CA LYS A 222 8.25 -9.70 12.85
C LYS A 222 7.26 -8.58 13.16
N LEU A 223 6.13 -8.88 13.80
CA LEU A 223 5.10 -7.88 14.12
C LEU A 223 5.29 -7.20 15.48
N ARG A 224 6.33 -7.56 16.24
CA ARG A 224 6.61 -6.93 17.55
C ARG A 224 6.90 -5.45 17.44
N ASP A 225 7.56 -5.02 16.36
CA ASP A 225 7.94 -3.63 16.15
C ASP A 225 6.74 -2.69 16.03
N ILE A 226 5.58 -3.20 15.60
CA ILE A 226 4.33 -2.42 15.48
C ILE A 226 3.29 -2.79 16.56
N ALA A 227 3.66 -3.59 17.57
CA ALA A 227 2.72 -4.15 18.56
C ALA A 227 1.91 -3.06 19.30
N HIS A 228 2.53 -1.91 19.57
CA HIS A 228 1.92 -0.78 20.28
C HIS A 228 1.49 0.37 19.35
N LEU A 229 1.73 0.24 18.05
CA LEU A 229 1.40 1.29 17.09
C LEU A 229 -0.11 1.38 16.91
N PRO A 230 -0.74 2.56 17.07
CA PRO A 230 -2.15 2.74 16.76
C PRO A 230 -2.38 2.66 15.26
N ILE A 231 -3.18 1.69 14.83
CA ILE A 231 -3.44 1.34 13.43
C ILE A 231 -4.93 1.32 13.12
N ALA A 232 -5.27 1.47 11.84
CA ALA A 232 -6.62 1.37 11.32
C ALA A 232 -6.64 0.78 9.91
N GLU A 233 -7.74 0.12 9.56
CA GLU A 233 -8.04 -0.36 8.23
C GLU A 233 -8.71 0.75 7.40
N ILE A 234 -8.34 0.88 6.12
CA ILE A 234 -8.99 1.74 5.13
C ILE A 234 -9.98 0.93 4.31
N VAL A 235 -11.26 1.32 4.32
CA VAL A 235 -12.33 0.51 3.70
C VAL A 235 -13.02 1.16 2.49
N ASP A 236 -12.74 2.42 2.15
CA ASP A 236 -13.58 3.18 1.22
C ASP A 236 -13.12 3.16 -0.24
N GLU A 237 -14.06 2.78 -1.13
CA GLU A 237 -13.91 2.90 -2.58
C GLU A 237 -14.26 4.32 -3.11
N ARG A 238 -14.92 5.18 -2.31
CA ARG A 238 -15.36 6.53 -2.71
C ARG A 238 -14.21 7.51 -2.87
N ILE A 239 -13.07 7.27 -2.23
CA ILE A 239 -11.86 8.08 -2.36
C ILE A 239 -11.44 8.22 -3.84
N VAL A 240 -11.66 7.17 -4.65
CA VAL A 240 -11.34 7.18 -6.09
C VAL A 240 -12.35 8.00 -6.89
N ARG A 241 -13.65 7.92 -6.54
CA ARG A 241 -14.73 8.58 -7.31
C ARG A 241 -14.75 10.11 -7.19
N LEU A 242 -14.28 10.66 -6.07
CA LEU A 242 -14.29 12.10 -5.84
C LEU A 242 -13.29 12.89 -6.71
N TRP A 243 -12.25 12.22 -7.21
CA TRP A 243 -11.30 12.87 -8.10
C TRP A 243 -11.90 13.21 -9.47
N THR A 244 -12.83 12.40 -9.95
CA THR A 244 -13.53 12.64 -11.22
C THR A 244 -14.42 13.89 -11.17
N VAL A 245 -14.89 14.29 -9.99
CA VAL A 245 -15.75 15.47 -9.81
C VAL A 245 -14.92 16.77 -9.68
N LEU A 246 -13.74 16.70 -9.06
CA LEU A 246 -12.87 17.87 -8.85
C LEU A 246 -12.03 18.22 -10.09
N THR A 247 -11.78 17.28 -11.00
CA THR A 247 -11.06 17.52 -12.26
C THR A 247 -11.95 17.75 -13.46
N ALA A 248 -13.27 17.55 -13.33
CA ALA A 248 -14.27 17.83 -14.39
C ALA A 248 -14.84 19.25 -14.31
N GLY A 249 -14.35 20.08 -13.39
CA GLY A 249 -14.77 21.47 -13.16
C GLY A 249 -13.75 22.54 -13.58
N GLU A 250 -12.72 22.17 -14.38
CA GLU A 250 -11.82 23.14 -15.04
C GLU A 250 -11.97 23.11 -16.55
#